data_aead508faa9ccf1e1214c296d51be9da
#
_entry.id   aead508faa9ccf1e1214c296d51be9da
#
_cell.length_a   1.000
_cell.length_b   1.000
_cell.length_c   1.000
_cell.angle_alpha   90.00
_cell.angle_beta   90.00
_cell.angle_gamma   90.00
#
_symmetry.space_group_name_H-M   'P 1'
#
loop_
_entity.id
_entity.type
_entity.pdbx_description
1 polymer ?
#
loop_
_entity_poly.entity_id
_entity_poly.type
_entity_poly.pdbx_seq_one_letter_code
_entity_poly.pdbx_strand_id
1 'polypeptide(L)'
;MKILILQNRMGIGDMIMFLPFIEAISKKFKTPVTILAKKNTKVEMYFNNKEIVEEIMYLEREDNKKHSGVKGFFKLVNELKLKKFDKVFIFNSSLRYFLISKFSGIKEVFHYPLFKKKNQQIIEAAKEFTLKSIGEDIESTPRLFINEQDILKAKKDHSIDQSITNIILGIGGSGKTKRVPASIFKSFMSKVLKRSNCRFFLMTGNNIDELKIMDEIIESEYKEYCTPLNNFTIKEILPIIPNCQIAICNDSSFSHLSAGLGIKTIVLM
;
A
#
# COMPACT_ATOMS: atom_id res chain seq x y z
N MET A 1 -16.08 20.56 8.89
CA MET A 1 -15.78 20.36 7.45
C MET A 1 -15.49 18.90 7.23
N LYS A 2 -16.08 18.29 6.20
CA LYS A 2 -15.86 16.87 5.84
C LYS A 2 -15.20 16.79 4.48
N ILE A 3 -14.09 16.04 4.39
CA ILE A 3 -13.29 15.92 3.17
C ILE A 3 -13.29 14.45 2.72
N LEU A 4 -13.58 14.25 1.43
CA LEU A 4 -13.46 12.96 0.77
C LEU A 4 -12.21 12.94 -0.09
N ILE A 5 -11.43 11.87 0.01
CA ILE A 5 -10.34 11.57 -0.93
C ILE A 5 -10.70 10.33 -1.71
N LEU A 6 -10.75 10.46 -3.03
CA LEU A 6 -11.05 9.35 -3.93
C LEU A 6 -9.78 8.89 -4.65
N GLN A 7 -9.34 7.69 -4.30
CA GLN A 7 -8.23 6.99 -4.93
C GLN A 7 -8.71 5.62 -5.43
N ASN A 8 -8.81 5.44 -6.74
CA ASN A 8 -9.40 4.26 -7.36
C ASN A 8 -8.41 3.27 -7.98
N ARG A 9 -7.10 3.48 -7.78
CA ARG A 9 -6.08 2.53 -8.22
C ARG A 9 -6.17 1.24 -7.42
N MET A 10 -5.61 0.19 -7.98
CA MET A 10 -5.65 -1.15 -7.39
C MET A 10 -4.32 -1.47 -6.73
N GLY A 11 -4.40 -2.07 -5.54
CA GLY A 11 -3.25 -2.61 -4.87
C GLY A 11 -2.73 -1.76 -3.71
N ILE A 12 -2.00 -2.42 -2.84
CA ILE A 12 -1.44 -1.87 -1.60
C ILE A 12 -0.35 -0.85 -1.95
N GLY A 13 0.54 -1.19 -2.89
CA GLY A 13 1.64 -0.29 -3.29
C GLY A 13 1.13 1.03 -3.86
N ASP A 14 0.12 0.99 -4.75
CA ASP A 14 -0.52 2.20 -5.25
C ASP A 14 -1.05 3.09 -4.12
N MET A 15 -1.72 2.50 -3.11
CA MET A 15 -2.26 3.29 -2.01
C MET A 15 -1.15 3.88 -1.13
N ILE A 16 -0.11 3.12 -0.84
CA ILE A 16 1.03 3.60 -0.04
C ILE A 16 1.65 4.84 -0.70
N MET A 17 1.83 4.83 -2.02
CA MET A 17 2.35 5.99 -2.76
C MET A 17 1.48 7.26 -2.63
N PHE A 18 0.18 7.11 -2.33
CA PHE A 18 -0.73 8.26 -2.15
C PHE A 18 -0.83 8.76 -0.71
N LEU A 19 -0.32 8.03 0.29
CA LEU A 19 -0.42 8.43 1.70
C LEU A 19 0.15 9.83 1.99
N PRO A 20 1.32 10.26 1.46
CA PRO A 20 1.83 11.60 1.72
C PRO A 20 0.87 12.70 1.30
N PHE A 21 0.17 12.53 0.19
CA PHE A 21 -0.80 13.50 -0.33
C PHE A 21 -2.09 13.51 0.51
N ILE A 22 -2.53 12.34 0.98
CA ILE A 22 -3.67 12.20 1.89
C ILE A 22 -3.38 12.92 3.22
N GLU A 23 -2.20 12.69 3.78
CA GLU A 23 -1.75 13.35 5.00
C GLU A 23 -1.64 14.87 4.83
N ALA A 24 -1.07 15.33 3.73
CA ALA A 24 -0.94 16.76 3.45
C ALA A 24 -2.30 17.46 3.37
N ILE A 25 -3.29 16.85 2.71
CA ILE A 25 -4.65 17.39 2.64
C ILE A 25 -5.28 17.45 4.04
N SER A 26 -5.18 16.37 4.82
CA SER A 26 -5.69 16.34 6.20
C SER A 26 -5.05 17.44 7.06
N LYS A 27 -3.73 17.57 7.02
CA LYS A 27 -2.96 18.58 7.77
C LYS A 27 -3.32 20.00 7.33
N LYS A 28 -3.42 20.26 6.01
CA LYS A 28 -3.79 21.57 5.45
C LYS A 28 -5.12 22.08 6.00
N PHE A 29 -6.09 21.21 6.06
CA PHE A 29 -7.44 21.56 6.51
C PHE A 29 -7.67 21.30 8.00
N LYS A 30 -6.66 20.79 8.72
CA LYS A 30 -6.72 20.46 10.16
C LYS A 30 -7.95 19.61 10.51
N THR A 31 -8.22 18.61 9.68
CA THR A 31 -9.36 17.71 9.85
C THR A 31 -9.04 16.34 9.25
N PRO A 32 -9.41 15.25 9.92
CA PRO A 32 -9.27 13.93 9.34
C PRO A 32 -10.15 13.79 8.09
N VAL A 33 -9.72 12.97 7.16
CA VAL A 33 -10.38 12.76 5.88
C VAL A 33 -11.07 11.40 5.81
N THR A 34 -12.07 11.28 4.94
CA THR A 34 -12.62 9.98 4.53
C THR A 34 -11.94 9.54 3.24
N ILE A 35 -11.45 8.30 3.18
CA ILE A 35 -10.88 7.72 1.96
C ILE A 35 -11.93 6.85 1.28
N LEU A 36 -12.15 7.06 -0.02
CA LEU A 36 -12.89 6.14 -0.89
C LEU A 36 -11.89 5.41 -1.78
N ALA A 37 -11.63 4.14 -1.49
CA ALA A 37 -10.64 3.31 -2.16
C ALA A 37 -11.20 1.94 -2.56
N LYS A 38 -10.48 1.19 -3.38
CA LYS A 38 -10.83 -0.20 -3.67
C LYS A 38 -10.44 -1.11 -2.50
N LYS A 39 -11.23 -2.18 -2.28
CA LYS A 39 -11.02 -3.12 -1.16
C LYS A 39 -9.66 -3.83 -1.21
N ASN A 40 -9.13 -4.07 -2.39
CA ASN A 40 -7.82 -4.71 -2.56
C ASN A 40 -6.62 -3.83 -2.20
N THR A 41 -6.82 -2.55 -1.91
CA THR A 41 -5.79 -1.67 -1.33
C THR A 41 -5.49 -2.03 0.12
N LYS A 42 -6.43 -2.66 0.83
CA LYS A 42 -6.31 -3.09 2.24
C LYS A 42 -5.77 -1.98 3.16
N VAL A 43 -6.12 -0.73 2.87
CA VAL A 43 -5.54 0.45 3.53
C VAL A 43 -5.72 0.43 5.06
N GLU A 44 -6.81 -0.13 5.55
CA GLU A 44 -7.09 -0.32 6.98
C GLU A 44 -6.10 -1.21 7.72
N MET A 45 -5.33 -2.02 6.98
CA MET A 45 -4.36 -2.94 7.59
C MET A 45 -3.02 -2.29 7.91
N TYR A 46 -2.67 -1.19 7.24
CA TYR A 46 -1.36 -0.56 7.37
C TYR A 46 -1.41 0.96 7.60
N PHE A 47 -2.60 1.56 7.52
CA PHE A 47 -2.78 2.98 7.79
C PHE A 47 -3.93 3.19 8.78
N ASN A 48 -3.62 3.33 10.05
CA ASN A 48 -4.59 3.46 11.14
C ASN A 48 -4.33 4.72 11.99
N ASN A 49 -4.04 5.86 11.35
CA ASN A 49 -3.92 7.12 12.04
C ASN A 49 -5.26 7.88 12.01
N LYS A 50 -5.98 7.90 13.14
CA LYS A 50 -7.29 8.54 13.26
C LYS A 50 -7.27 10.06 13.22
N GLU A 51 -6.13 10.68 13.45
CA GLU A 51 -5.97 12.13 13.28
C GLU A 51 -5.93 12.53 11.80
N ILE A 52 -5.57 11.57 10.92
CA ILE A 52 -5.47 11.80 9.47
C ILE A 52 -6.66 11.20 8.73
N VAL A 53 -7.10 9.99 9.10
CA VAL A 53 -8.20 9.28 8.42
C VAL A 53 -9.29 8.91 9.42
N GLU A 54 -10.45 9.53 9.29
CA GLU A 54 -11.64 9.26 10.10
C GLU A 54 -12.31 7.95 9.67
N GLU A 55 -12.49 7.76 8.36
CA GLU A 55 -13.25 6.66 7.79
C GLU A 55 -12.65 6.16 6.47
N ILE A 56 -12.77 4.86 6.24
CA ILE A 56 -12.46 4.24 4.95
C ILE A 56 -13.75 3.69 4.35
N MET A 57 -14.10 4.18 3.17
CA MET A 57 -15.21 3.69 2.34
C MET A 57 -14.65 2.84 1.20
N TYR A 58 -15.37 1.79 0.81
CA TYR A 58 -14.92 0.91 -0.25
C TYR A 58 -15.70 1.09 -1.56
N LEU A 59 -14.95 1.30 -2.63
CA LEU A 59 -15.45 1.37 -3.99
C LEU A 59 -15.51 -0.05 -4.58
N GLU A 60 -16.72 -0.55 -4.79
CA GLU A 60 -17.00 -1.87 -5.38
C GLU A 60 -17.52 -1.67 -6.80
N ARG A 61 -16.62 -1.64 -7.79
CA ARG A 61 -16.96 -1.32 -9.18
C ARG A 61 -16.76 -2.48 -10.17
N GLU A 62 -16.34 -3.64 -9.69
CA GLU A 62 -16.29 -4.85 -10.53
C GLU A 62 -17.70 -5.19 -11.07
N ASP A 63 -17.79 -5.99 -12.14
CA ASP A 63 -19.05 -6.38 -12.75
C ASP A 63 -20.00 -7.00 -11.70
N ASN A 64 -21.26 -6.57 -11.76
CA ASN A 64 -22.33 -6.95 -10.82
C ASN A 64 -22.11 -6.53 -9.34
N LYS A 65 -21.12 -5.69 -9.04
CA LYS A 65 -20.91 -5.14 -7.69
C LYS A 65 -21.71 -3.85 -7.45
N LYS A 66 -21.74 -3.43 -6.20
CA LYS A 66 -22.56 -2.35 -5.64
C LYS A 66 -22.51 -1.04 -6.43
N HIS A 67 -21.33 -0.67 -6.98
CA HIS A 67 -21.11 0.61 -7.67
C HIS A 67 -20.90 0.44 -9.19
N SER A 68 -21.28 -0.72 -9.75
CA SER A 68 -21.17 -1.03 -11.17
C SER A 68 -22.31 -0.39 -11.99
N GLY A 69 -22.04 -0.07 -13.25
CA GLY A 69 -23.02 0.45 -14.22
C GLY A 69 -23.72 1.75 -13.80
N VAL A 70 -24.89 2.01 -14.38
CA VAL A 70 -25.70 3.21 -14.11
C VAL A 70 -26.35 3.16 -12.73
N LYS A 71 -26.91 2.00 -12.35
CA LYS A 71 -27.50 1.83 -11.01
C LYS A 71 -26.49 2.08 -9.90
N GLY A 72 -25.26 1.55 -10.07
CA GLY A 72 -24.18 1.79 -9.12
C GLY A 72 -23.66 3.23 -9.09
N PHE A 73 -23.80 3.97 -10.18
CA PHE A 73 -23.55 5.42 -10.20
C PHE A 73 -24.47 6.14 -9.20
N PHE A 74 -25.79 5.99 -9.33
CA PHE A 74 -26.75 6.64 -8.45
C PHE A 74 -26.67 6.14 -7.00
N LYS A 75 -26.32 4.87 -6.80
CA LYS A 75 -26.09 4.33 -5.46
C LYS A 75 -24.95 5.05 -4.76
N LEU A 76 -23.80 5.22 -5.44
CA LEU A 76 -22.65 5.94 -4.87
C LEU A 76 -22.98 7.44 -4.67
N VAL A 77 -23.73 8.06 -5.59
CA VAL A 77 -24.24 9.44 -5.41
C VAL A 77 -25.02 9.56 -4.10
N ASN A 78 -25.96 8.66 -3.84
CA ASN A 78 -26.79 8.69 -2.63
C ASN A 78 -25.95 8.45 -1.36
N GLU A 79 -24.99 7.53 -1.39
CA GLU A 79 -24.09 7.29 -0.26
C GLU A 79 -23.26 8.52 0.09
N LEU A 80 -22.65 9.18 -0.90
CA LEU A 80 -21.89 10.39 -0.68
C LEU A 80 -22.77 11.57 -0.22
N LYS A 81 -23.99 11.68 -0.77
CA LYS A 81 -24.96 12.70 -0.36
C LYS A 81 -25.35 12.59 1.10
N LEU A 82 -25.55 11.37 1.61
CA LEU A 82 -25.85 11.11 3.03
C LEU A 82 -24.70 11.50 3.96
N LYS A 83 -23.46 11.35 3.50
CA LYS A 83 -22.24 11.71 4.28
C LYS A 83 -22.03 13.23 4.37
N LYS A 84 -22.59 14.02 3.45
CA LYS A 84 -22.52 15.50 3.43
C LYS A 84 -21.08 16.02 3.41
N PHE A 85 -20.26 15.57 2.44
CA PHE A 85 -18.91 16.09 2.24
C PHE A 85 -18.93 17.52 1.72
N ASP A 86 -18.03 18.36 2.22
CA ASP A 86 -17.85 19.74 1.76
C ASP A 86 -16.90 19.80 0.55
N LYS A 87 -15.84 18.99 0.58
CA LYS A 87 -14.77 18.94 -0.41
C LYS A 87 -14.48 17.50 -0.84
N VAL A 88 -14.07 17.33 -2.10
CA VAL A 88 -13.52 16.06 -2.60
C VAL A 88 -12.27 16.27 -3.42
N PHE A 89 -11.26 15.43 -3.18
CA PHE A 89 -10.02 15.35 -3.96
C PHE A 89 -9.99 14.03 -4.72
N ILE A 90 -10.06 14.10 -6.06
CA ILE A 90 -10.16 12.94 -6.94
C ILE A 90 -8.83 12.75 -7.66
N PHE A 91 -8.04 11.75 -7.22
CA PHE A 91 -6.73 11.43 -7.79
C PHE A 91 -6.84 10.63 -9.09
N ASN A 92 -7.72 11.06 -9.98
CA ASN A 92 -7.84 10.54 -11.35
C ASN A 92 -8.60 11.49 -12.27
N SER A 93 -8.62 11.20 -13.58
CA SER A 93 -9.27 12.00 -14.62
C SER A 93 -10.63 11.44 -15.05
N SER A 94 -11.30 10.65 -14.22
CA SER A 94 -12.59 10.02 -14.56
C SER A 94 -13.76 11.02 -14.46
N LEU A 95 -14.39 11.31 -15.59
CA LEU A 95 -15.63 12.10 -15.66
C LEU A 95 -16.72 11.50 -14.75
N ARG A 96 -16.81 10.17 -14.64
CA ARG A 96 -17.76 9.49 -13.78
C ARG A 96 -17.69 9.96 -12.33
N TYR A 97 -16.48 9.99 -11.74
CA TYR A 97 -16.33 10.38 -10.34
C TYR A 97 -16.54 11.89 -10.13
N PHE A 98 -16.14 12.68 -11.10
CA PHE A 98 -16.49 14.11 -11.11
C PHE A 98 -18.00 14.33 -11.05
N LEU A 99 -18.76 13.67 -11.93
CA LEU A 99 -20.22 13.77 -11.96
C LEU A 99 -20.87 13.22 -10.68
N ILE A 100 -20.43 12.06 -10.16
CA ILE A 100 -20.89 11.51 -8.88
C ILE A 100 -20.75 12.55 -7.78
N SER A 101 -19.57 13.19 -7.67
CA SER A 101 -19.32 14.21 -6.66
C SER A 101 -20.23 15.42 -6.79
N LYS A 102 -20.45 15.90 -8.01
CA LYS A 102 -21.37 17.03 -8.27
C LYS A 102 -22.82 16.68 -7.95
N PHE A 103 -23.32 15.53 -8.39
CA PHE A 103 -24.68 15.07 -8.08
C PHE A 103 -24.90 14.73 -6.60
N SER A 104 -23.83 14.43 -5.86
CA SER A 104 -23.89 14.26 -4.40
C SER A 104 -24.02 15.57 -3.63
N GLY A 105 -23.94 16.71 -4.31
CA GLY A 105 -24.04 18.04 -3.70
C GLY A 105 -22.71 18.52 -3.06
N ILE A 106 -21.59 17.90 -3.37
CA ILE A 106 -20.28 18.35 -2.89
C ILE A 106 -19.91 19.66 -3.58
N LYS A 107 -19.68 20.71 -2.77
CA LYS A 107 -19.48 22.08 -3.27
C LYS A 107 -18.13 22.24 -4.01
N GLU A 108 -17.05 21.79 -3.38
CA GLU A 108 -15.69 21.92 -3.90
C GLU A 108 -15.17 20.58 -4.41
N VAL A 109 -14.99 20.48 -5.72
CA VAL A 109 -14.52 19.25 -6.39
C VAL A 109 -13.19 19.53 -7.08
N PHE A 110 -12.13 18.95 -6.53
CA PHE A 110 -10.78 18.95 -7.09
C PHE A 110 -10.54 17.63 -7.81
N HIS A 111 -10.02 17.66 -9.03
CA HIS A 111 -9.79 16.45 -9.82
C HIS A 111 -8.65 16.66 -10.82
N TYR A 112 -8.06 15.57 -11.29
CA TYR A 112 -7.12 15.61 -12.40
C TYR A 112 -7.80 16.15 -13.67
N PRO A 113 -7.05 16.82 -14.59
CA PRO A 113 -7.62 17.30 -15.83
C PRO A 113 -8.33 16.19 -16.61
N LEU A 114 -9.62 16.40 -16.94
CA LEU A 114 -10.49 15.38 -17.54
C LEU A 114 -10.05 14.94 -18.96
N PHE A 115 -9.44 15.85 -19.71
CA PHE A 115 -9.14 15.64 -21.14
C PHE A 115 -7.65 15.68 -21.49
N LYS A 116 -6.78 15.92 -20.51
CA LYS A 116 -5.32 15.89 -20.72
C LYS A 116 -4.75 14.56 -20.27
N LYS A 117 -4.47 13.66 -21.22
CA LYS A 117 -3.54 12.55 -20.95
C LYS A 117 -2.12 13.11 -20.96
N LYS A 118 -1.54 13.32 -19.80
CA LYS A 118 -0.09 13.52 -19.67
C LYS A 118 0.55 12.13 -19.52
N ASN A 119 1.60 11.89 -20.30
CA ASN A 119 2.49 10.74 -20.06
C ASN A 119 3.41 11.11 -18.88
N GLN A 120 2.90 11.00 -17.68
CA GLN A 120 3.53 11.47 -16.44
C GLN A 120 3.50 10.35 -15.40
N GLN A 121 4.56 10.24 -14.63
CA GLN A 121 4.59 9.31 -13.52
C GLN A 121 3.48 9.63 -12.51
N ILE A 122 2.96 8.58 -11.87
CA ILE A 122 1.82 8.66 -10.95
C ILE A 122 2.07 9.66 -9.82
N ILE A 123 3.26 9.61 -9.24
CA ILE A 123 3.66 10.47 -8.12
C ILE A 123 3.77 11.93 -8.57
N GLU A 124 4.37 12.18 -9.73
CA GLU A 124 4.47 13.54 -10.27
C GLU A 124 3.08 14.14 -10.57
N ALA A 125 2.16 13.33 -11.10
CA ALA A 125 0.78 13.76 -11.29
C ALA A 125 0.08 14.09 -9.97
N ALA A 126 0.33 13.31 -8.91
CA ALA A 126 -0.22 13.57 -7.59
C ALA A 126 0.39 14.82 -6.94
N LYS A 127 1.70 15.04 -7.06
CA LYS A 127 2.39 16.27 -6.61
C LYS A 127 1.81 17.51 -7.27
N GLU A 128 1.77 17.52 -8.61
CA GLU A 128 1.23 18.66 -9.39
C GLU A 128 -0.23 18.95 -9.01
N PHE A 129 -1.04 17.91 -8.84
CA PHE A 129 -2.42 18.05 -8.42
C PHE A 129 -2.56 18.61 -7.02
N THR A 130 -1.79 18.10 -6.06
CA THR A 130 -1.85 18.53 -4.67
C THR A 130 -1.36 19.97 -4.55
N LEU A 131 -0.24 20.32 -5.20
CA LEU A 131 0.26 21.70 -5.23
C LEU A 131 -0.82 22.66 -5.77
N LYS A 132 -1.50 22.31 -6.87
CA LYS A 132 -2.58 23.14 -7.44
C LYS A 132 -3.82 23.23 -6.54
N SER A 133 -4.11 22.17 -5.80
CA SER A 133 -5.35 22.08 -5.03
C SER A 133 -5.25 22.70 -3.64
N ILE A 134 -4.09 22.63 -2.98
CA ILE A 134 -3.88 23.13 -1.62
C ILE A 134 -2.73 24.15 -1.48
N GLY A 135 -1.98 24.40 -2.57
CA GLY A 135 -0.89 25.40 -2.59
C GLY A 135 0.39 24.94 -1.90
N GLU A 136 0.59 23.65 -1.65
CA GLU A 136 1.76 23.12 -0.95
C GLU A 136 2.51 22.11 -1.82
N ASP A 137 3.84 22.25 -1.88
CA ASP A 137 4.72 21.21 -2.45
C ASP A 137 4.95 20.13 -1.40
N ILE A 138 4.70 18.88 -1.79
CA ILE A 138 4.68 17.75 -0.87
C ILE A 138 5.87 16.83 -1.11
N GLU A 139 6.60 16.52 -0.03
CA GLU A 139 7.53 15.40 -0.04
C GLU A 139 6.75 14.10 -0.29
N SER A 140 7.06 13.42 -1.39
CA SER A 140 6.27 12.27 -1.85
C SER A 140 6.76 10.92 -1.31
N THR A 141 7.70 10.93 -0.36
CA THR A 141 8.21 9.70 0.27
C THR A 141 7.18 9.16 1.26
N PRO A 142 6.58 7.98 1.01
CA PRO A 142 5.61 7.41 1.93
C PRO A 142 6.27 7.02 3.25
N ARG A 143 5.58 7.27 4.36
CA ARG A 143 5.99 6.80 5.69
C ARG A 143 4.83 6.04 6.34
N LEU A 144 5.13 4.87 6.86
CA LEU A 144 4.23 4.05 7.65
C LEU A 144 4.69 4.06 9.10
N PHE A 145 3.74 4.07 10.01
CA PHE A 145 4.02 4.11 11.45
C PHE A 145 3.46 2.87 12.12
N ILE A 146 4.29 2.20 12.86
CA ILE A 146 3.92 1.07 13.71
C ILE A 146 4.24 1.43 15.15
N ASN A 147 3.38 1.04 16.07
CA ASN A 147 3.61 1.25 17.50
C ASN A 147 4.86 0.48 17.94
N GLU A 148 5.72 1.11 18.71
CA GLU A 148 6.95 0.51 19.21
C GLU A 148 6.69 -0.76 20.03
N GLN A 149 5.61 -0.78 20.82
CA GLN A 149 5.20 -1.96 21.58
C GLN A 149 4.87 -3.15 20.66
N ASP A 150 4.24 -2.90 19.51
CA ASP A 150 3.94 -3.96 18.54
C ASP A 150 5.24 -4.49 17.88
N ILE A 151 6.21 -3.62 17.61
CA ILE A 151 7.53 -3.99 17.09
C ILE A 151 8.28 -4.87 18.09
N LEU A 152 8.31 -4.47 19.36
CA LEU A 152 8.96 -5.24 20.43
C LEU A 152 8.26 -6.58 20.66
N LYS A 153 6.93 -6.60 20.61
CA LYS A 153 6.14 -7.83 20.71
C LYS A 153 6.47 -8.77 19.55
N ALA A 154 6.45 -8.30 18.32
CA ALA A 154 6.79 -9.10 17.14
C ALA A 154 8.21 -9.67 17.23
N LYS A 155 9.18 -8.87 17.72
CA LYS A 155 10.55 -9.32 17.96
C LYS A 155 10.57 -10.53 18.90
N LYS A 156 9.81 -10.49 20.01
CA LYS A 156 9.72 -11.58 20.99
C LYS A 156 8.99 -12.79 20.41
N ASP A 157 7.80 -12.59 19.83
CA ASP A 157 6.94 -13.66 19.33
C ASP A 157 7.59 -14.48 18.21
N HIS A 158 8.40 -13.83 17.38
CA HIS A 158 9.15 -14.46 16.29
C HIS A 158 10.62 -14.78 16.64
N SER A 159 11.03 -14.60 17.89
CA SER A 159 12.40 -14.85 18.37
C SER A 159 13.44 -14.18 17.47
N ILE A 160 13.23 -12.89 17.10
CA ILE A 160 14.12 -12.17 16.20
C ILE A 160 15.40 -11.76 16.94
N ASP A 161 16.50 -12.41 16.59
CA ASP A 161 17.81 -12.11 17.14
C ASP A 161 18.44 -10.92 16.41
N GLN A 162 18.71 -9.85 17.15
CA GLN A 162 19.36 -8.64 16.60
C GLN A 162 20.88 -8.74 16.52
N SER A 163 21.49 -9.82 17.02
CA SER A 163 22.94 -10.07 16.88
C SER A 163 23.32 -10.59 15.51
N ILE A 164 22.33 -11.02 14.70
CA ILE A 164 22.48 -11.48 13.33
C ILE A 164 21.73 -10.56 12.36
N THR A 165 22.05 -10.66 11.07
CA THR A 165 21.37 -9.86 10.04
C THR A 165 20.04 -10.50 9.67
N ASN A 166 18.94 -9.80 9.94
CA ASN A 166 17.59 -10.20 9.55
C ASN A 166 17.24 -9.58 8.20
N ILE A 167 16.89 -10.41 7.24
CA ILE A 167 16.65 -10.02 5.84
C ILE A 167 15.25 -10.40 5.43
N ILE A 168 14.51 -9.45 4.86
CA ILE A 168 13.22 -9.73 4.23
C ILE A 168 13.46 -10.19 2.80
N LEU A 169 12.80 -11.28 2.41
CA LEU A 169 12.68 -11.71 1.03
C LEU A 169 11.22 -11.59 0.60
N GLY A 170 10.90 -10.56 -0.18
CA GLY A 170 9.57 -10.32 -0.73
C GLY A 170 9.36 -11.12 -2.02
N ILE A 171 8.88 -12.34 -1.88
CA ILE A 171 8.71 -13.32 -2.97
C ILE A 171 7.49 -12.98 -3.82
N GLY A 172 6.46 -12.38 -3.22
CA GLY A 172 5.22 -12.06 -3.89
C GLY A 172 5.37 -11.09 -5.06
N GLY A 173 4.44 -11.16 -6.03
CA GLY A 173 4.42 -10.28 -7.19
C GLY A 173 3.13 -10.45 -8.00
N SER A 174 2.53 -9.35 -8.46
CA SER A 174 1.20 -9.33 -9.08
C SER A 174 1.12 -9.96 -10.49
N GLY A 175 2.20 -10.50 -11.03
CA GLY A 175 2.24 -11.15 -12.34
C GLY A 175 3.46 -12.04 -12.49
N LYS A 176 3.41 -12.98 -13.43
CA LYS A 176 4.51 -13.92 -13.69
C LYS A 176 5.84 -13.20 -13.99
N THR A 177 5.79 -12.10 -14.71
CA THR A 177 6.96 -11.29 -15.10
C THR A 177 7.58 -10.51 -13.92
N LYS A 178 6.84 -10.37 -12.81
CA LYS A 178 7.29 -9.68 -11.60
C LYS A 178 7.80 -10.62 -10.51
N ARG A 179 7.91 -11.89 -10.80
CA ARG A 179 8.36 -12.92 -9.83
C ARG A 179 9.65 -13.53 -10.32
N VAL A 180 10.72 -13.32 -9.59
CA VAL A 180 11.96 -14.04 -9.87
C VAL A 180 11.87 -15.47 -9.33
N PRO A 181 12.50 -16.46 -9.97
CA PRO A 181 12.46 -17.87 -9.54
C PRO A 181 13.20 -18.09 -8.22
N ALA A 182 12.85 -19.15 -7.51
CA ALA A 182 13.48 -19.55 -6.24
C ALA A 182 15.02 -19.66 -6.33
N SER A 183 15.53 -20.08 -7.48
CA SER A 183 16.97 -20.19 -7.72
C SER A 183 17.76 -18.89 -7.53
N ILE A 184 17.14 -17.74 -7.86
CA ILE A 184 17.75 -16.42 -7.65
C ILE A 184 17.85 -16.11 -6.15
N PHE A 185 16.77 -16.34 -5.40
CA PHE A 185 16.79 -16.16 -3.94
C PHE A 185 17.78 -17.12 -3.28
N LYS A 186 17.79 -18.41 -3.66
CA LYS A 186 18.74 -19.40 -3.14
C LYS A 186 20.21 -19.01 -3.45
N SER A 187 20.49 -18.53 -4.65
CA SER A 187 21.82 -18.03 -5.03
C SER A 187 22.25 -16.83 -4.17
N PHE A 188 21.34 -15.91 -3.91
CA PHE A 188 21.57 -14.79 -3.00
C PHE A 188 21.86 -15.28 -1.57
N MET A 189 21.00 -16.15 -1.02
CA MET A 189 21.14 -16.72 0.33
C MET A 189 22.50 -17.42 0.51
N SER A 190 22.89 -18.25 -0.45
CA SER A 190 24.19 -18.92 -0.47
C SER A 190 25.37 -17.95 -0.34
N LYS A 191 25.32 -16.84 -1.09
CA LYS A 191 26.40 -15.84 -1.08
C LYS A 191 26.47 -15.07 0.24
N VAL A 192 25.32 -14.75 0.83
CA VAL A 192 25.24 -13.98 2.07
C VAL A 192 25.65 -14.83 3.28
N LEU A 193 25.16 -16.07 3.38
CA LEU A 193 25.47 -16.98 4.47
C LEU A 193 26.95 -17.35 4.57
N LYS A 194 27.69 -17.29 3.45
CA LYS A 194 29.17 -17.45 3.45
C LYS A 194 29.90 -16.28 4.11
N ARG A 195 29.24 -15.13 4.30
CA ARG A 195 29.87 -13.89 4.78
C ARG A 195 29.38 -13.42 6.14
N SER A 196 28.16 -13.79 6.51
CA SER A 196 27.52 -13.32 7.76
C SER A 196 26.41 -14.27 8.21
N ASN A 197 26.17 -14.28 9.51
CA ASN A 197 25.02 -14.98 10.07
C ASN A 197 23.74 -14.19 9.73
N CYS A 198 22.83 -14.84 9.05
CA CYS A 198 21.60 -14.22 8.59
C CYS A 198 20.37 -15.08 8.86
N ARG A 199 19.23 -14.43 9.03
CA ARG A 199 17.91 -15.06 9.00
C ARG A 199 17.06 -14.38 7.92
N PHE A 200 16.25 -15.18 7.22
CA PHE A 200 15.43 -14.71 6.11
C PHE A 200 13.94 -14.82 6.45
N PHE A 201 13.23 -13.71 6.37
CA PHE A 201 11.78 -13.66 6.55
C PHE A 201 11.12 -13.66 5.18
N LEU A 202 10.43 -14.74 4.83
CA LEU A 202 9.86 -14.95 3.50
C LEU A 202 8.45 -14.38 3.43
N MET A 203 8.26 -13.28 2.72
CA MET A 203 6.96 -12.63 2.53
C MET A 203 6.37 -12.98 1.17
N THR A 204 5.19 -13.58 1.19
CA THR A 204 4.43 -13.93 0.00
C THR A 204 2.93 -13.72 0.23
N GLY A 205 2.16 -13.58 -0.85
CA GLY A 205 0.71 -13.67 -0.79
C GLY A 205 0.23 -15.13 -0.81
N ASN A 206 -1.08 -15.31 -0.93
CA ASN A 206 -1.71 -16.63 -0.98
C ASN A 206 -1.87 -17.15 -2.43
N ASN A 207 -1.12 -16.60 -3.39
CA ASN A 207 -1.15 -17.08 -4.76
C ASN A 207 -0.34 -18.37 -4.88
N ILE A 208 -0.89 -19.37 -5.56
CA ILE A 208 -0.29 -20.69 -5.70
C ILE A 208 1.12 -20.67 -6.29
N ASP A 209 1.37 -19.78 -7.27
CA ASP A 209 2.70 -19.65 -7.88
C ASP A 209 3.72 -19.00 -6.93
N GLU A 210 3.27 -18.11 -6.03
CA GLU A 210 4.14 -17.49 -5.02
C GLU A 210 4.48 -18.51 -3.94
N LEU A 211 3.49 -19.29 -3.50
CA LEU A 211 3.69 -20.36 -2.53
C LEU A 211 4.67 -21.40 -3.04
N LYS A 212 4.58 -21.82 -4.31
CA LYS A 212 5.55 -22.74 -4.93
C LYS A 212 6.99 -22.23 -4.84
N ILE A 213 7.22 -20.95 -5.11
CA ILE A 213 8.57 -20.36 -5.00
C ILE A 213 9.06 -20.40 -3.55
N MET A 214 8.18 -20.12 -2.60
CA MET A 214 8.51 -20.19 -1.18
C MET A 214 8.81 -21.63 -0.74
N ASP A 215 7.97 -22.59 -1.16
CA ASP A 215 8.14 -24.01 -0.81
C ASP A 215 9.47 -24.55 -1.35
N GLU A 216 9.86 -24.20 -2.60
CA GLU A 216 11.17 -24.56 -3.16
C GLU A 216 12.36 -23.99 -2.34
N ILE A 217 12.19 -22.89 -1.65
CA ILE A 217 13.21 -22.33 -0.74
C ILE A 217 13.21 -23.10 0.58
N ILE A 218 12.04 -23.36 1.16
CA ILE A 218 11.91 -24.02 2.47
C ILE A 218 12.29 -25.50 2.41
N GLU A 219 12.06 -26.17 1.28
CA GLU A 219 12.44 -27.56 1.07
C GLU A 219 13.93 -27.73 0.72
N SER A 220 14.70 -26.64 0.64
CA SER A 220 16.12 -26.67 0.33
C SER A 220 16.98 -26.70 1.62
N GLU A 221 18.32 -26.73 1.44
CA GLU A 221 19.31 -26.62 2.52
C GLU A 221 19.23 -25.31 3.33
N TYR A 222 18.44 -24.33 2.87
CA TYR A 222 18.26 -23.04 3.56
C TYR A 222 17.12 -23.00 4.56
N LYS A 223 16.40 -24.09 4.76
CA LYS A 223 15.23 -24.20 5.65
C LYS A 223 15.45 -23.59 7.02
N GLU A 224 16.55 -23.98 7.68
CA GLU A 224 16.86 -23.55 9.06
C GLU A 224 17.13 -22.05 9.20
N TYR A 225 17.44 -21.37 8.08
CA TYR A 225 17.65 -19.93 8.03
C TYR A 225 16.39 -19.14 7.69
N CYS A 226 15.28 -19.82 7.39
CA CYS A 226 14.05 -19.20 6.89
C CYS A 226 12.94 -19.17 7.93
N THR A 227 12.17 -18.08 7.91
CA THR A 227 10.91 -17.94 8.61
C THR A 227 9.82 -17.55 7.59
N PRO A 228 8.93 -18.48 7.23
CA PRO A 228 7.83 -18.18 6.30
C PRO A 228 6.76 -17.32 6.99
N LEU A 229 6.25 -16.31 6.28
CA LEU A 229 5.22 -15.39 6.78
C LEU A 229 3.90 -15.46 5.98
N ASN A 230 3.71 -16.49 5.16
CA ASN A 230 2.52 -16.69 4.32
C ASN A 230 1.21 -16.87 5.12
N ASN A 231 1.29 -17.37 6.35
CA ASN A 231 0.13 -17.59 7.21
C ASN A 231 -0.28 -16.34 8.02
N PHE A 232 0.47 -15.24 7.91
CA PHE A 232 0.20 -14.02 8.62
C PHE A 232 -0.51 -13.00 7.72
N THR A 233 -1.39 -12.21 8.31
CA THR A 233 -2.00 -11.05 7.66
C THR A 233 -0.97 -9.92 7.51
N ILE A 234 -1.24 -8.97 6.62
CA ILE A 234 -0.38 -7.78 6.48
C ILE A 234 -0.21 -7.07 7.83
N LYS A 235 -1.28 -6.95 8.62
CA LYS A 235 -1.25 -6.31 9.94
C LYS A 235 -0.28 -7.00 10.91
N GLU A 236 -0.18 -8.33 10.84
CA GLU A 236 0.74 -9.12 11.67
C GLU A 236 2.18 -9.08 11.15
N ILE A 237 2.36 -8.94 9.84
CA ILE A 237 3.69 -8.83 9.20
C ILE A 237 4.32 -7.45 9.46
N LEU A 238 3.53 -6.39 9.46
CA LEU A 238 4.03 -5.02 9.56
C LEU A 238 5.00 -4.78 10.72
N PRO A 239 4.75 -5.23 11.97
CA PRO A 239 5.68 -5.01 13.08
C PRO A 239 6.94 -5.91 13.03
N ILE A 240 6.98 -6.92 12.16
CA ILE A 240 8.19 -7.73 11.91
C ILE A 240 9.20 -6.95 11.07
N ILE A 241 8.72 -6.20 10.08
CA ILE A 241 9.55 -5.50 9.09
C ILE A 241 10.60 -4.57 9.74
N PRO A 242 10.26 -3.70 10.72
CA PRO A 242 11.24 -2.81 11.34
C PRO A 242 12.34 -3.53 12.14
N ASN A 243 12.16 -4.82 12.44
CA ASN A 243 13.19 -5.65 13.08
C ASN A 243 14.22 -6.21 12.09
N CYS A 244 14.07 -5.92 10.79
CA CYS A 244 14.99 -6.38 9.73
C CYS A 244 15.85 -5.22 9.23
N GLN A 245 17.08 -5.50 8.80
CA GLN A 245 18.03 -4.50 8.34
C GLN A 245 17.87 -4.16 6.87
N ILE A 246 17.37 -5.11 6.07
CA ILE A 246 17.23 -4.95 4.62
C ILE A 246 16.07 -5.79 4.09
N ALA A 247 15.43 -5.30 3.03
CA ALA A 247 14.44 -6.04 2.27
C ALA A 247 14.90 -6.20 0.81
N ILE A 248 14.76 -7.40 0.27
CA ILE A 248 15.00 -7.73 -1.13
C ILE A 248 13.70 -8.30 -1.67
N CYS A 249 13.04 -7.54 -2.51
CA CYS A 249 11.67 -7.82 -2.90
C CYS A 249 11.52 -7.80 -4.43
N ASN A 250 10.64 -8.63 -4.93
CA ASN A 250 10.06 -8.40 -6.26
C ASN A 250 9.32 -7.06 -6.30
N ASP A 251 9.01 -6.54 -7.48
CA ASP A 251 8.12 -5.37 -7.64
C ASP A 251 6.70 -5.73 -7.16
N SER A 252 6.45 -5.51 -5.88
CA SER A 252 5.25 -5.96 -5.16
C SER A 252 4.88 -5.02 -4.01
N SER A 253 3.73 -5.29 -3.37
CA SER A 253 3.31 -4.58 -2.17
C SER A 253 4.34 -4.65 -1.03
N PHE A 254 5.10 -5.72 -0.94
CA PHE A 254 6.09 -5.90 0.13
C PHE A 254 7.26 -4.92 0.02
N SER A 255 7.68 -4.57 -1.20
CA SER A 255 8.71 -3.54 -1.41
C SER A 255 8.23 -2.17 -0.93
N HIS A 256 6.97 -1.81 -1.22
CA HIS A 256 6.38 -0.54 -0.76
C HIS A 256 6.17 -0.50 0.76
N LEU A 257 5.75 -1.62 1.37
CA LEU A 257 5.61 -1.71 2.83
C LEU A 257 6.96 -1.58 3.53
N SER A 258 7.98 -2.29 3.05
CA SER A 258 9.33 -2.23 3.63
C SER A 258 9.95 -0.84 3.51
N ALA A 259 9.87 -0.24 2.32
CA ALA A 259 10.37 1.12 2.10
C ALA A 259 9.59 2.16 2.93
N GLY A 260 8.26 2.03 3.01
CA GLY A 260 7.41 2.91 3.81
C GLY A 260 7.70 2.83 5.32
N LEU A 261 8.20 1.69 5.80
CA LEU A 261 8.65 1.50 7.19
C LEU A 261 10.13 1.88 7.40
N GLY A 262 10.78 2.49 6.40
CA GLY A 262 12.15 3.00 6.51
C GLY A 262 13.24 1.94 6.35
N ILE A 263 12.90 0.71 5.93
CA ILE A 263 13.87 -0.36 5.72
C ILE A 263 14.54 -0.18 4.37
N LYS A 264 15.87 -0.30 4.32
CA LYS A 264 16.62 -0.31 3.06
C LYS A 264 16.06 -1.41 2.15
N THR A 265 15.49 -1.01 1.03
CA THR A 265 14.76 -1.93 0.15
C THR A 265 15.41 -1.98 -1.24
N ILE A 266 15.70 -3.19 -1.70
CA ILE A 266 16.17 -3.48 -3.07
C ILE A 266 15.00 -4.14 -3.81
N VAL A 267 14.65 -3.58 -4.96
CA VAL A 267 13.57 -4.11 -5.81
C VAL A 267 14.17 -4.84 -7.01
N LEU A 268 13.76 -6.08 -7.19
CA LEU A 268 14.10 -6.91 -8.33
C LEU A 268 13.07 -6.66 -9.44
N MET A 269 13.55 -6.21 -10.63
CA MET A 269 12.71 -5.87 -11.79
C MET A 269 13.17 -6.64 -13.04
#